data_0e2786c5e4fe24db35462e0b247d3dd7
#
_entry.id   0e2786c5e4fe24db35462e0b247d3dd7
#
_cell.length_a   1.000
_cell.length_b   1.000
_cell.length_c   1.000
_cell.angle_alpha   90.00
_cell.angle_beta   90.00
_cell.angle_gamma   90.00
#
_symmetry.space_group_name_H-M   'P 1'
#
loop_
_entity.id
_entity.type
_entity.pdbx_description
1 polymer ?
#
loop_
_entity_poly.entity_id
_entity_poly.type
_entity_poly.pdbx_seq_one_letter_code
_entity_poly.pdbx_strand_id
1 'polypeptide(L)'
;MGDNGKAYATVTPAFIDRMRQLCRRADLILPNATEAGLLLEKELPAQLDEESARALADELAASLTPNVVVTGLQLDKYIACAGAGRDRFVVKKLHIARSFPGTGDLYGAVLIGSLIQGNALSAAADNAAEFVALAIQKTPCDQDTRFGVWFEPLLPRLCPMREELSLIHISEPT
;
A
#
# COMPACT_ATOMS: atom_id res chain seq x y z
N MET A 1 5.74 6.71 10.52
CA MET A 1 5.86 6.95 11.99
C MET A 1 6.58 5.81 12.72
N GLY A 2 6.50 4.61 12.24
CA GLY A 2 7.13 3.42 12.84
C GLY A 2 7.10 2.24 11.90
N ASP A 3 7.83 1.19 12.25
CA ASP A 3 7.88 -0.07 11.53
C ASP A 3 8.24 -1.22 12.48
N ASN A 4 7.87 -2.46 12.12
CA ASN A 4 8.18 -3.66 12.90
C ASN A 4 7.78 -3.56 14.39
N GLY A 5 6.61 -2.99 14.68
CA GLY A 5 6.06 -2.83 16.02
C GLY A 5 6.70 -1.69 16.85
N LYS A 6 7.58 -0.87 16.28
CA LYS A 6 8.30 0.20 17.00
C LYS A 6 8.13 1.56 16.35
N ALA A 7 7.81 2.58 17.15
CA ALA A 7 7.88 3.97 16.71
C ALA A 7 9.34 4.38 16.45
N TYR A 8 9.57 5.21 15.44
CA TYR A 8 10.89 5.79 15.22
C TYR A 8 11.25 6.75 16.36
N ALA A 9 12.54 6.90 16.65
CA ALA A 9 13.04 7.70 17.78
C ALA A 9 12.60 9.18 17.76
N THR A 10 12.26 9.69 16.59
CA THR A 10 11.76 11.06 16.41
C THR A 10 10.26 11.22 16.63
N VAL A 11 9.52 10.10 16.77
CA VAL A 11 8.07 10.12 16.93
C VAL A 11 7.69 10.22 18.40
N THR A 12 7.21 11.38 18.81
CA THR A 12 6.73 11.66 20.16
C THR A 12 5.21 11.49 20.25
N PRO A 13 4.61 11.38 21.46
CA PRO A 13 3.15 11.37 21.62
C PRO A 13 2.50 12.60 20.98
N ALA A 14 3.06 13.78 21.12
CA ALA A 14 2.56 15.01 20.50
C ALA A 14 2.61 14.93 18.95
N PHE A 15 3.60 14.25 18.38
CA PHE A 15 3.65 14.00 16.93
C PHE A 15 2.51 13.09 16.51
N ILE A 16 2.23 12.02 17.24
CA ILE A 16 1.13 11.08 16.96
C ILE A 16 -0.21 11.82 16.98
N ASP A 17 -0.44 12.68 17.97
CA ASP A 17 -1.68 13.48 18.07
C ASP A 17 -1.85 14.42 16.87
N ARG A 18 -0.77 15.05 16.42
CA ARG A 18 -0.79 15.88 15.21
C ARG A 18 -1.09 15.05 13.96
N MET A 19 -0.52 13.86 13.87
CA MET A 19 -0.78 12.94 12.76
C MET A 19 -2.23 12.48 12.73
N ARG A 20 -2.85 12.17 13.89
CA ARG A 20 -4.29 11.89 13.98
C ARG A 20 -5.15 13.04 13.46
N GLN A 21 -4.80 14.28 13.83
CA GLN A 21 -5.50 15.46 13.33
C GLN A 21 -5.39 15.59 11.82
N LEU A 22 -4.24 15.28 11.25
CA LEU A 22 -4.01 15.28 9.80
C LEU A 22 -4.82 14.16 9.13
N CYS A 23 -4.80 12.94 9.67
CA CYS A 23 -5.57 11.80 9.15
C CYS A 23 -7.07 12.08 9.06
N ARG A 24 -7.63 12.84 10.01
CA ARG A 24 -9.05 13.23 9.98
C ARG A 24 -9.42 14.18 8.85
N ARG A 25 -8.45 14.74 8.15
CA ARG A 25 -8.64 15.62 6.98
C ARG A 25 -8.30 14.94 5.65
N ALA A 26 -7.82 13.72 5.72
CA ALA A 26 -7.46 12.95 4.52
C ALA A 26 -8.69 12.24 3.94
N ASP A 27 -8.74 12.12 2.63
CA ASP A 27 -9.74 11.30 1.93
C ASP A 27 -9.43 9.81 2.05
N LEU A 28 -8.16 9.45 2.22
CA LEU A 28 -7.66 8.09 2.36
C LEU A 28 -6.38 8.12 3.21
N ILE A 29 -6.22 7.15 4.10
CA ILE A 29 -4.96 6.90 4.81
C ILE A 29 -4.46 5.48 4.55
N LEU A 30 -3.11 5.34 4.53
CA LEU A 30 -2.43 4.08 4.29
C LEU A 30 -1.42 3.77 5.41
N PRO A 31 -1.88 3.54 6.65
CA PRO A 31 -0.97 3.16 7.73
C PRO A 31 -0.44 1.74 7.54
N ASN A 32 0.81 1.49 7.92
CA ASN A 32 1.24 0.11 8.17
C ASN A 32 0.71 -0.38 9.54
N ALA A 33 0.91 -1.67 9.85
CA ALA A 33 0.44 -2.27 11.10
C ALA A 33 0.92 -1.50 12.35
N THR A 34 2.18 -1.08 12.39
CA THR A 34 2.75 -0.31 13.50
C THR A 34 2.09 1.06 13.64
N GLU A 35 1.91 1.74 12.53
CA GLU A 35 1.26 3.05 12.48
C GLU A 35 -0.21 2.98 12.86
N ALA A 36 -0.91 1.92 12.43
CA ALA A 36 -2.29 1.64 12.83
C ALA A 36 -2.40 1.52 14.37
N GLY A 37 -1.51 0.75 14.98
CA GLY A 37 -1.44 0.64 16.44
C GLY A 37 -1.17 1.98 17.13
N LEU A 38 -0.21 2.76 16.64
CA LEU A 38 0.09 4.10 17.16
C LEU A 38 -1.09 5.08 17.04
N LEU A 39 -1.80 5.04 15.91
CA LEU A 39 -2.97 5.88 15.68
C LEU A 39 -4.15 5.51 16.57
N LEU A 40 -4.31 4.25 16.93
CA LEU A 40 -5.38 3.75 17.79
C LEU A 40 -4.98 3.62 19.27
N GLU A 41 -3.72 3.91 19.62
CA GLU A 41 -3.14 3.69 20.97
C GLU A 41 -3.28 2.23 21.46
N LYS A 42 -3.02 1.30 20.54
CA LYS A 42 -3.14 -0.14 20.81
C LYS A 42 -1.87 -0.89 20.43
N GLU A 43 -1.56 -1.90 21.21
CA GLU A 43 -0.61 -2.92 20.77
C GLU A 43 -1.34 -3.93 19.89
N LEU A 44 -0.79 -4.16 18.70
CA LEU A 44 -1.32 -5.14 17.78
C LEU A 44 -0.51 -6.44 17.88
N PRO A 45 -1.15 -7.61 17.78
CA PRO A 45 -0.43 -8.87 17.71
C PRO A 45 0.42 -8.94 16.43
N ALA A 46 1.53 -9.69 16.51
CA ALA A 46 2.44 -9.86 15.38
C ALA A 46 1.78 -10.56 14.17
N GLN A 47 0.75 -11.36 14.42
CA GLN A 47 -0.06 -12.02 13.40
C GLN A 47 -1.53 -11.75 13.67
N LEU A 48 -2.28 -11.55 12.60
CA LEU A 48 -3.73 -11.34 12.61
C LEU A 48 -4.41 -12.43 11.79
N ASP A 49 -5.65 -12.70 12.08
CA ASP A 49 -6.56 -13.36 11.14
C ASP A 49 -7.30 -12.33 10.27
N GLU A 50 -8.05 -12.79 9.29
CA GLU A 50 -8.77 -11.89 8.37
C GLU A 50 -9.84 -11.06 9.07
N GLU A 51 -10.50 -11.60 10.07
CA GLU A 51 -11.55 -10.91 10.80
C GLU A 51 -10.95 -9.76 11.62
N SER A 52 -9.87 -10.02 12.34
CA SER A 52 -9.12 -9.00 13.08
C SER A 52 -8.52 -7.93 12.17
N ALA A 53 -8.03 -8.32 10.99
CA ALA A 53 -7.52 -7.37 10.00
C ALA A 53 -8.62 -6.44 9.47
N ARG A 54 -9.83 -6.97 9.20
CA ARG A 54 -11.01 -6.17 8.81
C ARG A 54 -11.44 -5.24 9.94
N ALA A 55 -11.55 -5.78 11.17
CA ALA A 55 -11.96 -5.01 12.35
C ALA A 55 -10.99 -3.84 12.61
N LEU A 56 -9.68 -4.04 12.41
CA LEU A 56 -8.68 -2.98 12.53
C LEU A 56 -8.89 -1.85 11.52
N ALA A 57 -9.16 -2.18 10.27
CA ALA A 57 -9.44 -1.19 9.24
C ALA A 57 -10.74 -0.43 9.52
N ASP A 58 -11.80 -1.12 9.96
CA ASP A 58 -13.08 -0.50 10.34
C ASP A 58 -12.92 0.45 11.53
N GLU A 59 -12.15 0.08 12.53
CA GLU A 59 -11.92 0.91 13.71
C GLU A 59 -11.18 2.22 13.33
N LEU A 60 -10.16 2.12 12.48
CA LEU A 60 -9.48 3.30 11.94
C LEU A 60 -10.42 4.17 11.10
N ALA A 61 -11.28 3.55 10.29
CA ALA A 61 -12.24 4.26 9.47
C ALA A 61 -13.27 5.01 10.33
N ALA A 62 -13.75 4.39 11.40
CA ALA A 62 -14.67 5.03 12.34
C ALA A 62 -14.03 6.17 13.15
N SER A 63 -12.72 6.09 13.42
CA SER A 63 -12.02 7.03 14.30
C SER A 63 -11.39 8.21 13.56
N LEU A 64 -10.98 8.04 12.31
CA LEU A 64 -10.14 9.01 11.61
C LEU A 64 -10.72 9.49 10.28
N THR A 65 -10.91 8.60 9.30
CA THR A 65 -11.34 8.94 7.94
C THR A 65 -12.08 7.76 7.32
N PRO A 66 -13.09 8.00 6.46
CA PRO A 66 -13.94 6.93 5.94
C PRO A 66 -13.20 5.91 5.06
N ASN A 67 -12.07 6.25 4.47
CA ASN A 67 -11.31 5.32 3.64
C ASN A 67 -9.94 5.04 4.24
N VAL A 68 -9.69 3.76 4.49
CA VAL A 68 -8.45 3.27 5.10
C VAL A 68 -7.97 2.03 4.36
N VAL A 69 -6.66 1.92 4.17
CA VAL A 69 -6.01 0.67 3.79
C VAL A 69 -4.83 0.43 4.73
N VAL A 70 -4.97 -0.50 5.64
CA VAL A 70 -3.87 -0.93 6.53
C VAL A 70 -2.99 -1.91 5.78
N THR A 71 -1.70 -1.62 5.69
CA THR A 71 -0.72 -2.42 4.95
C THR A 71 0.22 -3.18 5.87
N GLY A 72 0.95 -4.16 5.32
CA GLY A 72 1.99 -4.88 6.07
C GLY A 72 1.45 -5.79 7.17
N LEU A 73 0.20 -6.26 7.04
CA LEU A 73 -0.41 -7.19 7.99
C LEU A 73 0.11 -8.61 7.73
N GLN A 74 0.59 -9.28 8.78
CA GLN A 74 1.02 -10.67 8.70
C GLN A 74 -0.15 -11.60 9.00
N LEU A 75 -0.58 -12.37 7.99
CA LEU A 75 -1.64 -13.36 8.08
C LEU A 75 -1.08 -14.75 7.69
N ASP A 76 -0.65 -15.53 8.66
CA ASP A 76 0.02 -16.82 8.44
C ASP A 76 1.20 -16.67 7.45
N LYS A 77 1.16 -17.33 6.32
CA LYS A 77 2.18 -17.26 5.25
C LYS A 77 1.98 -16.11 4.26
N TYR A 78 1.00 -15.24 4.50
CA TYR A 78 0.66 -14.14 3.61
C TYR A 78 1.05 -12.80 4.24
N ILE A 79 1.47 -11.88 3.38
CA ILE A 79 1.44 -10.45 3.66
C ILE A 79 0.12 -9.90 3.11
N ALA A 80 -0.56 -9.09 3.89
CA ALA A 80 -1.89 -8.62 3.54
C ALA A 80 -2.05 -7.12 3.71
N CYS A 81 -3.09 -6.59 3.07
CA CYS A 81 -3.68 -5.32 3.43
C CYS A 81 -5.19 -5.50 3.66
N ALA A 82 -5.73 -4.73 4.59
CA ALA A 82 -7.15 -4.69 4.90
C ALA A 82 -7.69 -3.28 4.68
N GLY A 83 -8.82 -3.17 4.00
CA GLY A 83 -9.42 -1.88 3.69
C GLY A 83 -10.84 -1.74 4.22
N ALA A 84 -11.15 -0.51 4.63
CA ALA A 84 -12.48 -0.05 4.99
C ALA A 84 -12.83 1.22 4.19
N GLY A 85 -14.11 1.39 3.88
CA GLY A 85 -14.62 2.50 3.10
C GLY A 85 -15.95 2.14 2.44
N ARG A 86 -16.10 2.45 1.17
CA ARG A 86 -17.24 1.97 0.36
C ARG A 86 -17.26 0.45 0.28
N ASP A 87 -16.07 -0.16 0.18
CA ASP A 87 -15.86 -1.61 0.15
C ASP A 87 -15.02 -2.02 1.37
N ARG A 88 -15.37 -3.16 1.97
CA ARG A 88 -14.57 -3.83 3.00
C ARG A 88 -13.86 -5.01 2.36
N PHE A 89 -12.53 -5.06 2.48
CA PHE A 89 -11.75 -6.11 1.82
C PHE A 89 -10.51 -6.52 2.62
N VAL A 90 -10.00 -7.69 2.29
CA VAL A 90 -8.64 -8.14 2.62
C VAL A 90 -8.01 -8.67 1.34
N VAL A 91 -6.87 -8.11 0.96
CA VAL A 91 -6.03 -8.60 -0.13
C VAL A 91 -4.84 -9.31 0.48
N LYS A 92 -4.51 -10.49 -0.05
CA LYS A 92 -3.39 -11.32 0.44
C LYS A 92 -2.46 -11.68 -0.71
N LYS A 93 -1.16 -11.56 -0.49
CA LYS A 93 -0.11 -12.09 -1.38
C LYS A 93 0.82 -12.99 -0.56
N LEU A 94 1.38 -14.03 -1.18
CA LEU A 94 2.36 -14.87 -0.50
C LEU A 94 3.53 -14.00 0.01
N HIS A 95 3.89 -14.20 1.28
CA HIS A 95 4.99 -13.46 1.87
C HIS A 95 6.31 -13.89 1.22
N ILE A 96 7.01 -12.93 0.63
CA ILE A 96 8.34 -13.12 0.08
C ILE A 96 9.32 -12.70 1.17
N ALA A 97 10.15 -13.64 1.65
CA ALA A 97 11.09 -13.40 2.75
C ALA A 97 12.29 -12.50 2.33
N ARG A 98 11.98 -11.35 1.75
CA ARG A 98 12.91 -10.29 1.35
C ARG A 98 12.32 -8.95 1.74
N SER A 99 13.12 -8.11 2.40
CA SER A 99 12.71 -6.77 2.84
C SER A 99 13.48 -5.71 2.08
N PHE A 100 12.78 -4.69 1.61
CA PHE A 100 13.35 -3.56 0.91
C PHE A 100 12.74 -2.26 1.43
N PRO A 101 13.55 -1.19 1.60
CA PRO A 101 13.02 0.13 1.91
C PRO A 101 12.16 0.66 0.75
N GLY A 102 11.17 1.48 1.06
CA GLY A 102 10.34 2.16 0.06
C GLY A 102 9.21 1.33 -0.55
N THR A 103 9.04 0.05 -0.18
CA THR A 103 7.93 -0.78 -0.68
C THR A 103 6.56 -0.23 -0.31
N GLY A 104 6.41 0.39 0.87
CA GLY A 104 5.19 1.07 1.29
C GLY A 104 4.88 2.30 0.43
N ASP A 105 5.90 3.10 0.10
CA ASP A 105 5.77 4.28 -0.76
C ASP A 105 5.37 3.87 -2.19
N LEU A 106 6.02 2.81 -2.71
CA LEU A 106 5.68 2.24 -4.02
C LEU A 106 4.24 1.72 -4.03
N TYR A 107 3.81 1.01 -2.98
CA TYR A 107 2.44 0.56 -2.83
C TYR A 107 1.45 1.73 -2.88
N GLY A 108 1.71 2.78 -2.10
CA GLY A 108 0.89 3.99 -2.07
C GLY A 108 0.79 4.67 -3.44
N ALA A 109 1.92 4.81 -4.14
CA ALA A 109 1.96 5.43 -5.46
C ALA A 109 1.12 4.65 -6.49
N VAL A 110 1.25 3.32 -6.54
CA VAL A 110 0.48 2.46 -7.45
C VAL A 110 -1.01 2.48 -7.10
N LEU A 111 -1.35 2.42 -5.81
CA LEU A 111 -2.72 2.49 -5.34
C LEU A 111 -3.40 3.80 -5.77
N ILE A 112 -2.75 4.94 -5.53
CA ILE A 112 -3.28 6.26 -5.92
C ILE A 112 -3.40 6.35 -7.45
N GLY A 113 -2.40 5.90 -8.20
CA GLY A 113 -2.47 5.85 -9.67
C GLY A 113 -3.66 5.04 -10.16
N SER A 114 -3.93 3.89 -9.54
CA SER A 114 -5.07 3.03 -9.87
C SER A 114 -6.42 3.70 -9.53
N LEU A 115 -6.51 4.39 -8.40
CA LEU A 115 -7.72 5.16 -8.03
C LEU A 115 -8.00 6.31 -9.02
N ILE A 116 -6.97 7.03 -9.47
CA ILE A 116 -7.10 8.11 -10.46
C ILE A 116 -7.62 7.56 -11.80
N GLN A 117 -7.29 6.31 -12.14
CA GLN A 117 -7.83 5.62 -13.31
C GLN A 117 -9.28 5.15 -13.13
N GLY A 118 -9.90 5.39 -11.97
CA GLY A 118 -11.29 5.07 -11.69
C GLY A 118 -11.56 3.70 -11.12
N ASN A 119 -10.51 2.96 -10.73
CA ASN A 119 -10.68 1.65 -10.08
C ASN A 119 -11.27 1.81 -8.66
N ALA A 120 -12.04 0.82 -8.22
CA ALA A 120 -12.49 0.73 -6.84
C ALA A 120 -11.31 0.57 -5.88
N LEU A 121 -11.45 0.96 -4.61
CA LEU A 121 -10.38 0.91 -3.62
C LEU A 121 -9.82 -0.50 -3.42
N SER A 122 -10.69 -1.51 -3.41
CA SER A 122 -10.28 -2.93 -3.31
C SER A 122 -9.43 -3.38 -4.51
N ALA A 123 -9.84 -3.02 -5.72
CA ALA A 123 -9.08 -3.32 -6.94
C ALA A 123 -7.74 -2.56 -6.99
N ALA A 124 -7.74 -1.28 -6.59
CA ALA A 124 -6.53 -0.47 -6.52
C ALA A 124 -5.53 -1.04 -5.49
N ALA A 125 -6.03 -1.53 -4.35
CA ALA A 125 -5.22 -2.19 -3.33
C ALA A 125 -4.63 -3.53 -3.82
N ASP A 126 -5.39 -4.32 -4.58
CA ASP A 126 -4.90 -5.57 -5.16
C ASP A 126 -3.84 -5.31 -6.24
N ASN A 127 -4.09 -4.36 -7.14
CA ASN A 127 -3.12 -3.93 -8.16
C ASN A 127 -1.79 -3.47 -7.53
N ALA A 128 -1.87 -2.68 -6.45
CA ALA A 128 -0.68 -2.22 -5.73
C ALA A 128 0.07 -3.38 -5.06
N ALA A 129 -0.65 -4.30 -4.41
CA ALA A 129 -0.06 -5.47 -3.78
C ALA A 129 0.62 -6.39 -4.79
N GLU A 130 -0.01 -6.61 -5.95
CA GLU A 130 0.56 -7.41 -7.05
C GLU A 130 1.81 -6.76 -7.62
N PHE A 131 1.77 -5.46 -7.87
CA PHE A 131 2.91 -4.73 -8.41
C PHE A 131 4.12 -4.79 -7.49
N VAL A 132 3.93 -4.55 -6.19
CA VAL A 132 5.00 -4.62 -5.19
C VAL A 132 5.55 -6.04 -5.08
N ALA A 133 4.69 -7.07 -5.05
CA ALA A 133 5.13 -8.47 -5.01
C ALA A 133 5.98 -8.83 -6.23
N LEU A 134 5.56 -8.43 -7.43
CA LEU A 134 6.34 -8.61 -8.66
C LEU A 134 7.67 -7.86 -8.64
N ALA A 135 7.69 -6.63 -8.13
CA ALA A 135 8.93 -5.85 -8.01
C ALA A 135 9.93 -6.54 -7.08
N ILE A 136 9.47 -7.06 -5.92
CA ILE A 136 10.32 -7.83 -5.01
C ILE A 136 10.86 -9.09 -5.69
N GLN A 137 10.01 -9.84 -6.41
CA GLN A 137 10.40 -11.06 -7.12
C GLN A 137 11.42 -10.81 -8.24
N LYS A 138 11.26 -9.69 -8.98
CA LYS A 138 12.13 -9.34 -10.11
C LYS A 138 13.45 -8.70 -9.68
N THR A 139 13.55 -8.20 -8.46
CA THR A 139 14.79 -7.62 -7.94
C THR A 139 15.85 -8.70 -7.83
N PRO A 140 17.02 -8.56 -8.49
CA PRO A 140 18.11 -9.52 -8.44
C PRO A 140 18.54 -9.84 -6.99
N CYS A 141 18.98 -11.09 -6.75
CA CYS A 141 19.36 -11.52 -5.40
C CYS A 141 20.65 -10.87 -4.91
N ASP A 142 21.50 -10.43 -5.81
CA ASP A 142 22.78 -9.74 -5.58
C ASP A 142 22.64 -8.22 -5.53
N GLN A 143 21.46 -7.67 -5.78
CA GLN A 143 21.22 -6.23 -5.67
C GLN A 143 21.37 -5.76 -4.23
N ASP A 144 22.06 -4.64 -4.04
CA ASP A 144 22.12 -3.95 -2.75
C ASP A 144 20.71 -3.50 -2.33
N THR A 145 20.20 -4.07 -1.24
CA THR A 145 18.83 -3.81 -0.76
C THR A 145 18.58 -2.35 -0.41
N ARG A 146 19.64 -1.55 -0.16
CA ARG A 146 19.52 -0.12 0.15
C ARG A 146 18.91 0.71 -0.98
N PHE A 147 19.01 0.22 -2.22
CA PHE A 147 18.42 0.87 -3.39
C PHE A 147 16.93 0.54 -3.60
N GLY A 148 16.31 -0.20 -2.70
CA GLY A 148 14.92 -0.60 -2.82
C GLY A 148 14.71 -1.73 -3.82
N VAL A 149 13.47 -1.88 -4.28
CA VAL A 149 13.09 -2.89 -5.29
C VAL A 149 13.32 -2.36 -6.71
N TRP A 150 13.64 -3.27 -7.62
CA TRP A 150 13.80 -2.94 -9.05
C TRP A 150 12.43 -2.93 -9.75
N PHE A 151 11.75 -1.81 -9.68
CA PHE A 151 10.38 -1.66 -10.19
C PHE A 151 10.30 -1.03 -11.59
N GLU A 152 11.34 -0.35 -12.06
CA GLU A 152 11.35 0.40 -13.31
C GLU A 152 10.94 -0.45 -14.54
N PRO A 153 11.41 -1.71 -14.68
CA PRO A 153 11.00 -2.56 -15.81
C PRO A 153 9.51 -2.95 -15.77
N LEU A 154 8.85 -2.74 -14.63
CA LEU A 154 7.44 -3.06 -14.47
C LEU A 154 6.51 -1.87 -14.74
N LEU A 155 7.03 -0.65 -14.86
CA LEU A 155 6.24 0.57 -15.10
C LEU A 155 5.28 0.46 -16.30
N PRO A 156 5.62 -0.18 -17.43
CA PRO A 156 4.69 -0.37 -18.53
C PRO A 156 3.39 -1.10 -18.14
N ARG A 157 3.40 -1.91 -17.08
CA ARG A 157 2.18 -2.60 -16.58
C ARG A 157 1.16 -1.68 -15.92
N LEU A 158 1.59 -0.48 -15.50
CA LEU A 158 0.72 0.53 -14.89
C LEU A 158 0.02 1.42 -15.92
N CYS A 159 0.52 1.41 -17.16
CA CYS A 159 -0.11 2.16 -18.24
C CYS A 159 -1.13 1.25 -18.92
N PRO A 160 -2.43 1.63 -18.99
CA PRO A 160 -3.33 0.96 -19.93
C PRO A 160 -2.73 1.13 -21.32
N MET A 161 -2.51 0.02 -22.03
CA MET A 161 -2.10 0.07 -23.44
C MET A 161 -3.16 0.87 -24.18
N ARG A 162 -2.87 2.11 -24.51
CA ARG A 162 -3.67 2.85 -25.50
C ARG A 162 -3.42 2.18 -26.84
N GLU A 163 -4.36 1.41 -27.32
CA GLU A 163 -4.37 0.87 -28.69
C GLU A 163 -4.48 1.96 -29.78
N GLU A 164 -4.42 3.24 -29.41
CA GLU A 164 -4.72 4.37 -30.32
C GLU A 164 -3.49 5.09 -30.90
N LEU A 165 -2.29 4.49 -30.92
CA LEU A 165 -1.16 5.15 -31.59
C LEU A 165 -0.79 4.52 -32.95
N SER A 166 -1.65 3.75 -33.58
CA SER A 166 -1.34 3.10 -34.86
C SER A 166 -1.96 3.73 -36.11
N LEU A 167 -2.41 4.97 -36.10
CA LEU A 167 -2.93 5.66 -37.29
C LEU A 167 -2.39 7.09 -37.44
N ILE A 168 -1.06 7.26 -37.41
CA ILE A 168 -0.46 8.38 -38.09
C ILE A 168 0.05 7.83 -39.44
N HIS A 169 -0.82 7.80 -40.44
CA HIS A 169 -0.42 7.72 -41.82
C HIS A 169 0.25 9.05 -42.18
N ILE A 170 1.58 9.04 -42.22
CA ILE A 170 2.33 10.09 -42.89
C ILE A 170 2.18 9.79 -44.38
N SER A 171 1.25 10.49 -45.04
CA SER A 171 1.23 10.56 -46.52
C SER A 171 2.44 11.36 -46.96
N GLU A 172 3.34 10.73 -47.69
CA GLU A 172 4.47 11.42 -48.37
C GLU A 172 3.89 12.39 -49.39
N PRO A 173 4.42 13.63 -49.49
CA PRO A 173 4.05 14.54 -50.55
C PRO A 173 4.66 14.09 -51.88
N THR A 174 3.84 13.94 -52.88
CA THR A 174 4.24 13.79 -54.29
C THR A 174 4.89 15.04 -54.82
#